data_28f2294eab38dd6e9ac9ae9116f65f54
#
_entry.id   28f2294eab38dd6e9ac9ae9116f65f54
#
_cell.length_a   1.000
_cell.length_b   1.000
_cell.length_c   1.000
_cell.angle_alpha   90.00
_cell.angle_beta   90.00
_cell.angle_gamma   90.00
#
_symmetry.space_group_name_H-M   'P 1'
#
loop_
_entity.id
_entity.type
_entity.pdbx_description
1 polymer ?
#
loop_
_entity_poly.entity_id
_entity_poly.type
_entity_poly.pdbx_seq_one_letter_code
_entity_poly.pdbx_strand_id
1 'polypeptide(L)'
;MALPKRLSAEYTMFVILEYLFSNSGGISISKYHIMTKIPELKQQRQDRISAILNTLETKDLIISTVTPNATFYRISEKGKTMYLHWISEFLKFFRDIKN
;
A
#
# COMPACT_ATOMS: atom_id res chain seq x y z
N MET A 1 -13.79 5.84 -13.26
CA MET A 1 -12.76 5.97 -12.23
C MET A 1 -11.50 6.60 -12.82
N ALA A 2 -10.97 7.60 -12.16
CA ALA A 2 -9.72 8.20 -12.59
C ALA A 2 -8.54 7.39 -12.04
N LEU A 3 -7.51 7.19 -12.88
CA LEU A 3 -6.29 6.51 -12.44
C LEU A 3 -5.48 7.46 -11.56
N PRO A 4 -4.87 6.96 -10.46
CA PRO A 4 -4.01 7.80 -9.64
C PRO A 4 -2.78 8.25 -10.44
N LYS A 5 -2.31 9.45 -10.16
CA LYS A 5 -1.06 9.92 -10.73
C LYS A 5 0.11 9.14 -10.10
N ARG A 6 1.16 8.92 -10.90
CA ARG A 6 2.28 8.06 -10.52
C ARG A 6 2.92 8.41 -9.18
N LEU A 7 3.07 9.68 -8.83
CA LEU A 7 3.71 10.09 -7.57
C LEU A 7 2.72 10.64 -6.57
N SER A 8 1.41 10.39 -6.78
CA SER A 8 0.39 10.84 -5.84
C SER A 8 0.39 9.99 -4.58
N ALA A 9 -0.19 10.55 -3.50
CA ALA A 9 -0.34 9.80 -2.26
C ALA A 9 -1.22 8.57 -2.47
N GLU A 10 -2.28 8.68 -3.26
CA GLU A 10 -3.16 7.55 -3.56
C GLU A 10 -2.43 6.42 -4.27
N TYR A 11 -1.59 6.77 -5.24
CA TYR A 11 -0.81 5.78 -5.96
C TYR A 11 0.15 5.05 -5.00
N THR A 12 0.82 5.80 -4.14
CA THR A 12 1.75 5.22 -3.18
C THR A 12 1.02 4.32 -2.18
N MET A 13 -0.16 4.74 -1.70
CA MET A 13 -1.00 3.91 -0.83
C MET A 13 -1.37 2.60 -1.52
N PHE A 14 -1.79 2.67 -2.78
CA PHE A 14 -2.13 1.49 -3.56
C PHE A 14 -0.94 0.54 -3.69
N VAL A 15 0.23 1.07 -4.01
CA VAL A 15 1.45 0.28 -4.16
C VAL A 15 1.81 -0.44 -2.86
N ILE A 16 1.70 0.25 -1.74
CA ILE A 16 1.99 -0.35 -0.43
C ILE A 16 0.98 -1.46 -0.12
N LEU A 17 -0.30 -1.21 -0.31
CA LEU A 17 -1.34 -2.22 -0.05
C LEU A 17 -1.15 -3.43 -0.96
N GLU A 18 -0.85 -3.20 -2.24
CA GLU A 18 -0.58 -4.28 -3.17
C GLU A 18 0.60 -5.14 -2.72
N TYR A 19 1.67 -4.49 -2.31
CA TYR A 19 2.86 -5.21 -1.86
C TYR A 19 2.56 -6.05 -0.62
N LEU A 20 1.89 -5.47 0.35
CA LEU A 20 1.54 -6.18 1.58
C LEU A 20 0.55 -7.32 1.30
N PHE A 21 -0.40 -7.09 0.39
CA PHE A 21 -1.36 -8.13 0.01
C PHE A 21 -0.68 -9.29 -0.70
N SER A 22 0.21 -9.01 -1.64
CA SER A 22 0.78 -10.02 -2.53
C SER A 22 1.95 -10.76 -1.90
N ASN A 23 2.69 -10.12 -1.01
CA ASN A 23 3.96 -10.67 -0.53
C ASN A 23 3.96 -11.09 0.92
N SER A 24 2.94 -10.72 1.67
CA SER A 24 2.99 -10.95 3.11
C SER A 24 2.52 -12.35 3.51
N GLY A 25 1.55 -12.93 2.78
CA GLY A 25 0.96 -14.19 3.22
C GLY A 25 0.53 -14.15 4.68
N GLY A 26 0.16 -12.99 5.20
CA GLY A 26 -0.13 -12.79 6.61
C GLY A 26 1.07 -12.40 7.45
N ILE A 27 2.27 -12.32 6.86
CA ILE A 27 3.50 -11.99 7.56
C ILE A 27 3.71 -10.48 7.54
N SER A 28 4.16 -9.91 8.67
CA SER A 28 4.48 -8.50 8.76
C SER A 28 5.78 -8.19 8.02
N ILE A 29 5.83 -7.01 7.37
CA ILE A 29 6.99 -6.56 6.59
C ILE A 29 7.52 -5.30 7.27
N SER A 30 8.86 -5.22 7.42
CA SER A 30 9.47 -4.10 8.12
C SER A 30 9.34 -2.81 7.32
N LYS A 31 9.31 -1.69 8.04
CA LYS A 31 9.32 -0.36 7.44
C LYS A 31 10.54 -0.18 6.54
N TYR A 32 11.71 -0.65 6.98
CA TYR A 32 12.94 -0.58 6.19
C TYR A 32 12.77 -1.32 4.86
N HIS A 33 12.16 -2.52 4.88
CA HIS A 33 11.92 -3.29 3.67
C HIS A 33 10.99 -2.52 2.73
N ILE A 34 9.90 -1.94 3.27
CA ILE A 34 8.96 -1.16 2.47
C ILE A 34 9.67 -0.01 1.77
N MET A 35 10.53 0.71 2.49
CA MET A 35 11.21 1.88 1.95
C MET A 35 12.31 1.54 0.94
N THR A 36 12.92 0.36 1.05
CA THR A 36 14.11 0.04 0.27
C THR A 36 13.89 -1.02 -0.80
N LYS A 37 12.88 -1.85 -0.69
CA LYS A 37 12.68 -2.98 -1.61
C LYS A 37 11.52 -2.80 -2.57
N ILE A 38 10.63 -1.86 -2.32
CA ILE A 38 9.54 -1.58 -3.25
C ILE A 38 10.04 -0.55 -4.27
N PRO A 39 10.17 -0.92 -5.56
CA PRO A 39 10.81 -0.05 -6.54
C PRO A 39 10.18 1.35 -6.64
N GLU A 40 8.86 1.43 -6.58
CA GLU A 40 8.15 2.69 -6.72
C GLU A 40 8.41 3.65 -5.56
N LEU A 41 8.88 3.13 -4.42
CA LEU A 41 9.12 3.95 -3.24
C LEU A 41 10.58 4.35 -3.06
N LYS A 42 11.51 3.73 -3.81
CA LYS A 42 12.94 3.97 -3.62
C LYS A 42 13.35 5.42 -3.84
N GLN A 43 12.65 6.13 -4.71
CA GLN A 43 12.97 7.51 -5.03
C GLN A 43 12.19 8.52 -4.21
N GLN A 44 11.31 8.05 -3.34
CA GLN A 44 10.51 8.93 -2.50
C GLN A 44 11.21 9.17 -1.17
N ARG A 45 10.97 10.36 -0.59
CA ARG A 45 11.58 10.72 0.68
C ARG A 45 10.99 9.85 1.80
N GLN A 46 11.85 9.51 2.76
CA GLN A 46 11.43 8.65 3.88
C GLN A 46 10.34 9.29 4.73
N ASP A 47 10.39 10.60 4.93
CA ASP A 47 9.36 11.29 5.70
C ASP A 47 8.01 11.24 5.00
N ARG A 48 7.99 11.31 3.67
CA ARG A 48 6.76 11.17 2.90
C ARG A 48 6.18 9.78 3.03
N ILE A 49 7.02 8.75 2.90
CA ILE A 49 6.57 7.36 3.05
C ILE A 49 6.04 7.13 4.46
N SER A 50 6.71 7.66 5.48
CA SER A 50 6.26 7.55 6.87
C SER A 50 4.89 8.19 7.07
N ALA A 51 4.66 9.35 6.47
CA ALA A 51 3.37 10.03 6.56
C ALA A 51 2.27 9.20 5.89
N ILE A 52 2.57 8.59 4.75
CA ILE A 52 1.61 7.76 4.03
C ILE A 52 1.30 6.49 4.82
N LEU A 53 2.30 5.85 5.43
CA LEU A 53 2.07 4.70 6.30
C LEU A 53 1.20 5.07 7.49
N ASN A 54 1.42 6.23 8.10
CA ASN A 54 0.58 6.70 9.20
C ASN A 54 -0.86 6.92 8.75
N THR A 55 -1.06 7.45 7.54
CA THR A 55 -2.40 7.64 6.99
C THR A 55 -3.10 6.30 6.79
N LEU A 56 -2.40 5.32 6.23
CA LEU A 56 -2.96 3.98 6.04
C LEU A 56 -3.34 3.33 7.37
N GLU A 57 -2.50 3.51 8.39
CA GLU A 57 -2.77 2.97 9.72
C GLU A 57 -3.97 3.67 10.36
N THR A 58 -4.04 4.99 10.25
CA THR A 58 -5.16 5.78 10.77
C THR A 58 -6.49 5.37 10.14
N LYS A 59 -6.45 4.97 8.87
CA LYS A 59 -7.63 4.48 8.15
C LYS A 59 -7.91 3.01 8.41
N ASP A 60 -7.15 2.36 9.27
CA ASP A 60 -7.27 0.94 9.61
C ASP A 60 -7.04 0.00 8.42
N LEU A 61 -6.25 0.43 7.44
CA LEU A 61 -5.95 -0.37 6.26
C LEU A 61 -4.71 -1.25 6.47
N ILE A 62 -3.82 -0.83 7.36
CA ILE A 62 -2.66 -1.61 7.76
C ILE A 62 -2.55 -1.60 9.28
N ILE A 63 -1.83 -2.58 9.80
CA ILE A 63 -1.61 -2.74 11.25
C ILE A 63 -0.11 -2.72 11.49
N SER A 64 0.34 -1.89 12.43
CA SER A 64 1.75 -1.84 12.79
C SER A 64 2.04 -2.66 14.04
N THR A 65 3.25 -3.19 14.10
CA THR A 65 3.82 -3.82 15.28
C THR A 65 5.18 -3.18 15.52
N VAL A 66 5.36 -2.59 16.69
CA VAL A 66 6.60 -1.90 17.05
C VAL A 66 7.43 -2.78 17.96
N THR A 67 8.69 -2.99 17.58
CA THR A 67 9.67 -3.68 18.43
C THR A 67 10.80 -2.70 18.75
N PRO A 68 11.69 -3.04 19.72
CA PRO A 68 12.82 -2.16 20.01
C PRO A 68 13.71 -1.89 18.78
N ASN A 69 13.74 -2.77 17.81
CA ASN A 69 14.66 -2.70 16.68
C ASN A 69 13.99 -2.23 15.38
N ALA A 70 12.67 -2.33 15.27
CA ALA A 70 12.01 -2.03 14.00
C ALA A 70 10.50 -1.89 14.16
N THR A 71 9.88 -1.29 13.15
CA THR A 71 8.43 -1.25 13.00
C THR A 71 8.07 -2.15 11.84
N PHE A 72 7.05 -2.97 12.01
CA PHE A 72 6.56 -3.91 11.00
C PHE A 72 5.11 -3.58 10.68
N TYR A 73 4.71 -3.88 9.45
CA TYR A 73 3.36 -3.61 8.97
C TYR A 73 2.79 -4.83 8.30
N ARG A 74 1.48 -5.05 8.48
CA ARG A 74 0.73 -6.04 7.71
C ARG A 74 -0.58 -5.41 7.26
N ILE A 75 -1.15 -5.95 6.19
CA ILE A 75 -2.44 -5.46 5.71
C ILE A 75 -3.55 -5.98 6.63
N SER A 76 -4.52 -5.11 6.92
CA SER A 76 -5.69 -5.49 7.72
C SER A 76 -6.73 -6.14 6.83
N GLU A 77 -7.79 -6.73 7.44
CA GLU A 77 -8.92 -7.24 6.65
C GLU A 77 -9.60 -6.12 5.87
N LYS A 78 -9.74 -4.94 6.50
CA LYS A 78 -10.28 -3.77 5.82
C LYS A 78 -9.39 -3.36 4.64
N GLY A 79 -8.07 -3.41 4.83
CA GLY A 79 -7.12 -3.10 3.77
C GLY A 79 -7.22 -4.06 2.60
N LYS A 80 -7.39 -5.36 2.88
CA LYS A 80 -7.59 -6.36 1.83
C LYS A 80 -8.85 -6.06 1.03
N THR A 81 -9.94 -5.76 1.72
CA THR A 81 -11.21 -5.44 1.07
C THR A 81 -11.08 -4.20 0.20
N MET A 82 -10.43 -3.16 0.70
CA MET A 82 -10.22 -1.93 -0.06
C MET A 82 -9.34 -2.17 -1.29
N TYR A 83 -8.26 -2.93 -1.13
CA TYR A 83 -7.37 -3.24 -2.24
C TYR A 83 -8.11 -4.03 -3.34
N LEU A 84 -8.87 -5.04 -2.94
CA LEU A 84 -9.62 -5.85 -3.90
C LEU A 84 -10.70 -5.03 -4.59
N HIS A 85 -11.30 -4.09 -3.88
CA HIS A 85 -12.27 -3.18 -4.48
C HIS A 85 -11.60 -2.31 -5.55
N TRP A 86 -10.43 -1.75 -5.26
CA TRP A 86 -9.68 -0.94 -6.22
C TRP A 86 -9.32 -1.73 -7.47
N ILE A 87 -8.85 -2.98 -7.29
CA ILE A 87 -8.52 -3.85 -8.42
C ILE A 87 -9.76 -4.14 -9.26
N SER A 88 -10.89 -4.43 -8.62
CA SER A 88 -12.15 -4.69 -9.30
C SER A 88 -12.58 -3.48 -10.14
N GLU A 89 -12.52 -2.29 -9.58
CA GLU A 89 -12.88 -1.05 -10.29
C GLU A 89 -11.93 -0.79 -11.45
N PHE A 90 -10.63 -1.04 -11.25
CA PHE A 90 -9.63 -0.87 -12.29
C PHE A 90 -9.89 -1.82 -13.47
N LEU A 91 -10.15 -3.08 -13.19
CA LEU A 91 -10.45 -4.06 -14.23
C LEU A 91 -11.74 -3.72 -14.98
N LYS A 92 -12.73 -3.23 -14.27
CA LYS A 92 -13.98 -2.79 -14.86
C LYS A 92 -13.74 -1.63 -15.81
N PHE A 93 -12.90 -0.68 -15.42
CA PHE A 93 -12.51 0.45 -16.27
C PHE A 93 -11.87 -0.03 -17.57
N PHE A 94 -10.95 -0.99 -17.48
CA PHE A 94 -10.30 -1.55 -18.67
C PHE A 94 -11.28 -2.24 -19.59
N ARG A 95 -12.25 -2.96 -19.06
CA ARG A 95 -13.29 -3.59 -19.86
C ARG A 95 -14.08 -2.56 -20.66
N ASP A 96 -14.46 -1.47 -20.00
CA ASP A 96 -15.23 -0.42 -20.63
C ASP A 96 -14.45 0.24 -21.76
N ILE A 97 -13.15 0.38 -21.62
CA ILE A 97 -12.29 0.93 -22.68
C ILE A 97 -12.20 -0.02 -23.88
N LYS A 98 -12.09 -1.32 -23.62
CA LYS A 98 -11.92 -2.31 -24.68
C LYS A 98 -13.19 -2.58 -25.47
N ASN A 99 -14.31 -2.34 -24.89
CA ASN A 99 -15.60 -2.51 -25.53
C ASN A 99 -16.13 -1.19 -26.06
#